data_dfebc084db0a229d6518bc297a87de66
#
_entry.id   dfebc084db0a229d6518bc297a87de66
#
_cell.length_a   1.000
_cell.length_b   1.000
_cell.length_c   1.000
_cell.angle_alpha   90.00
_cell.angle_beta   90.00
_cell.angle_gamma   90.00
#
_symmetry.space_group_name_H-M   'P 1'
#
loop_
_entity.id
_entity.type
_entity.pdbx_description
1 polymer ?
#
loop_
_entity_poly.entity_id
_entity_poly.type
_entity_poly.pdbx_seq_one_letter_code
_entity_poly.pdbx_strand_id
1 'polypeptide(L)'
;PLLAKQISGIPEYTGRLINALATAHPEVDWQLFYSGWRQRPDNWLNLKEKPNISWHPLKCPNKLINGAAWLFDRPRLDKYCPADVWLLPHFNFTPLTGRIPTVLTIHDLSFLRQPEFFSWRRRFWHASLHLPRLINKVDRIVAISENTKRDLMELLAVPKEKITVIYSAANPDFQPIAPSDPRLV
;
A
#
# COMPACT_ATOMS: atom_id res chain seq x y z
N PRO A 1 1.53 -3.47 -5.78
CA PRO A 1 2.17 -2.25 -6.33
C PRO A 1 3.51 -2.54 -7.00
N LEU A 2 4.42 -3.33 -6.38
CA LEU A 2 5.78 -3.63 -6.89
C LEU A 2 5.83 -4.36 -8.24
N LEU A 3 4.70 -4.82 -8.76
CA LEU A 3 4.58 -5.46 -10.09
C LEU A 3 4.13 -4.47 -11.19
N ALA A 4 3.98 -3.20 -10.89
CA ALA A 4 3.59 -2.21 -11.89
C ALA A 4 4.71 -1.99 -12.91
N LYS A 5 4.34 -2.00 -14.20
CA LYS A 5 5.30 -1.77 -15.30
C LYS A 5 5.79 -0.31 -15.36
N GLN A 6 4.99 0.62 -14.87
CA GLN A 6 5.35 2.03 -14.75
C GLN A 6 5.49 2.37 -13.27
N ILE A 7 6.62 2.93 -12.91
CA ILE A 7 6.88 3.42 -11.57
C ILE A 7 6.19 4.77 -11.44
N SER A 8 5.10 4.81 -10.68
CA SER A 8 4.36 6.05 -10.42
C SER A 8 3.65 5.96 -9.08
N GLY A 9 3.53 7.05 -8.36
CA GLY A 9 2.73 7.18 -7.15
C GLY A 9 2.88 6.03 -6.14
N ILE A 10 1.85 5.22 -5.98
CA ILE A 10 1.80 4.13 -4.99
C ILE A 10 2.91 3.08 -5.15
N PRO A 11 3.27 2.58 -6.34
CA PRO A 11 4.41 1.69 -6.51
C PRO A 11 5.72 2.31 -6.03
N GLU A 12 5.98 3.57 -6.36
CA GLU A 12 7.18 4.27 -5.93
C GLU A 12 7.21 4.48 -4.42
N TYR A 13 6.11 4.98 -3.85
CA TYR A 13 5.98 5.08 -2.40
C TYR A 13 6.26 3.75 -1.71
N THR A 14 5.64 2.66 -2.17
CA THR A 14 5.78 1.33 -1.59
C THR A 14 7.23 0.86 -1.62
N GLY A 15 7.90 0.95 -2.77
CA GLY A 15 9.27 0.48 -2.91
C GLY A 15 10.26 1.29 -2.08
N ARG A 16 10.12 2.63 -2.07
CA ARG A 16 10.98 3.51 -1.27
C ARG A 16 10.76 3.34 0.22
N LEU A 17 9.51 3.20 0.67
CA LEU A 17 9.18 2.91 2.05
C LEU A 17 9.84 1.61 2.52
N ILE A 18 9.66 0.52 1.76
CA ILE A 18 10.26 -0.78 2.08
C ILE A 18 11.79 -0.68 2.11
N ASN A 19 12.38 0.00 1.11
CA ASN A 19 13.82 0.18 1.05
C ASN A 19 14.35 0.96 2.26
N ALA A 20 13.69 2.03 2.65
CA ALA A 20 14.07 2.85 3.81
C ALA A 20 13.94 2.06 5.12
N LEU A 21 12.80 1.37 5.32
CA LEU A 21 12.57 0.56 6.52
C LEU A 21 13.57 -0.59 6.63
N ALA A 22 13.81 -1.32 5.54
CA ALA A 22 14.77 -2.43 5.54
C ALA A 22 16.22 -1.98 5.75
N THR A 23 16.54 -0.73 5.38
CA THR A 23 17.86 -0.15 5.66
C THR A 23 17.99 0.33 7.10
N ALA A 24 16.94 0.98 7.62
CA ALA A 24 16.95 1.53 8.97
C ALA A 24 16.83 0.45 10.05
N HIS A 25 16.23 -0.69 9.72
CA HIS A 25 15.95 -1.80 10.62
C HIS A 25 16.48 -3.12 10.04
N PRO A 26 17.81 -3.32 10.03
CA PRO A 26 18.44 -4.54 9.52
C PRO A 26 18.12 -5.77 10.38
N GLU A 27 17.71 -5.58 11.63
CA GLU A 27 17.27 -6.63 12.56
C GLU A 27 15.87 -7.18 12.28
N VAL A 28 15.09 -6.50 11.42
CA VAL A 28 13.72 -6.91 11.06
C VAL A 28 13.74 -7.74 9.80
N ASP A 29 13.09 -8.90 9.84
CA ASP A 29 12.85 -9.76 8.68
C ASP A 29 11.65 -9.25 7.88
N TRP A 30 11.89 -8.67 6.69
CA TRP A 30 10.88 -8.13 5.81
C TRP A 30 10.41 -9.18 4.81
N GLN A 31 9.17 -9.63 4.97
CA GLN A 31 8.55 -10.61 4.07
C GLN A 31 7.66 -9.90 3.06
N LEU A 32 8.07 -9.88 1.79
CA LEU A 32 7.33 -9.23 0.72
C LEU A 32 6.40 -10.21 0.00
N PHE A 33 5.12 -10.13 0.35
CA PHE A 33 4.08 -10.91 -0.30
C PHE A 33 3.62 -10.25 -1.60
N TYR A 34 3.59 -11.00 -2.68
CA TYR A 34 3.01 -10.55 -3.94
C TYR A 34 2.26 -11.67 -4.66
N SER A 35 1.25 -11.32 -5.45
CA SER A 35 0.56 -12.27 -6.30
C SER A 35 0.83 -11.96 -7.77
N GLY A 36 1.08 -13.01 -8.55
CA GLY A 36 1.34 -12.90 -9.98
C GLY A 36 1.72 -14.25 -10.57
N TRP A 37 1.04 -14.67 -11.65
CA TRP A 37 1.27 -15.97 -12.26
C TRP A 37 2.65 -16.11 -12.92
N ARG A 38 3.07 -15.06 -13.66
CA ARG A 38 4.31 -15.04 -14.44
C ARG A 38 5.17 -13.79 -14.20
N GLN A 39 4.63 -12.82 -13.50
CA GLN A 39 5.31 -11.56 -13.23
C GLN A 39 6.15 -11.72 -11.96
N ARG A 40 7.40 -11.28 -12.06
CA ARG A 40 8.28 -11.10 -10.90
C ARG A 40 8.45 -9.60 -10.69
N PRO A 41 8.58 -9.14 -9.44
CA PRO A 41 8.97 -7.76 -9.19
C PRO A 41 10.32 -7.49 -9.87
N ASP A 42 10.43 -6.36 -10.55
CA ASP A 42 11.70 -5.88 -11.03
C ASP A 42 12.66 -5.63 -9.85
N ASN A 43 13.97 -5.70 -10.08
CA ASN A 43 14.97 -5.41 -9.04
C ASN A 43 15.14 -3.90 -8.83
N TRP A 44 14.03 -3.19 -8.85
CA TRP A 44 13.98 -1.77 -8.58
C TRP A 44 14.40 -1.48 -7.14
N LEU A 45 15.26 -0.49 -6.95
CA LEU A 45 15.86 -0.13 -5.66
C LEU A 45 16.69 -1.26 -5.01
N ASN A 46 17.15 -2.24 -5.78
CA ASN A 46 17.97 -3.35 -5.30
C ASN A 46 17.38 -4.09 -4.08
N LEU A 47 16.05 -4.13 -3.98
CA LEU A 47 15.36 -4.81 -2.87
C LEU A 47 15.67 -6.30 -2.80
N LYS A 48 16.03 -6.92 -3.94
CA LYS A 48 16.40 -8.35 -4.00
C LYS A 48 17.77 -8.65 -3.38
N GLU A 49 18.61 -7.64 -3.26
CA GLU A 49 19.97 -7.76 -2.75
C GLU A 49 20.06 -7.54 -1.24
N LYS A 50 18.97 -7.11 -0.60
CA LYS A 50 18.93 -6.88 0.84
C LYS A 50 18.81 -8.22 1.59
N PRO A 51 19.71 -8.52 2.53
CA PRO A 51 19.74 -9.80 3.24
C PRO A 51 18.53 -10.04 4.14
N ASN A 52 17.91 -8.96 4.61
CA ASN A 52 16.73 -8.98 5.48
C ASN A 52 15.41 -8.85 4.72
N ILE A 53 15.40 -9.10 3.40
CA ILE A 53 14.17 -9.14 2.58
C ILE A 53 14.00 -10.54 1.97
N SER A 54 12.87 -11.16 2.26
CA SER A 54 12.42 -12.40 1.64
C SER A 54 11.17 -12.18 0.79
N TRP A 55 11.05 -12.93 -0.32
CA TRP A 55 9.98 -12.77 -1.30
C TRP A 55 9.05 -13.98 -1.30
N HIS A 56 7.77 -13.75 -1.03
CA HIS A 56 6.73 -14.77 -0.96
C HIS A 56 5.74 -14.65 -2.13
N PRO A 57 6.00 -15.37 -3.25
CA PRO A 57 5.10 -15.35 -4.40
C PRO A 57 3.87 -16.22 -4.17
N LEU A 58 2.68 -15.65 -4.31
CA LEU A 58 1.47 -16.42 -4.51
C LEU A 58 1.27 -16.62 -6.02
N LYS A 59 1.55 -17.83 -6.49
CA LYS A 59 1.47 -18.20 -7.92
C LYS A 59 0.00 -18.36 -8.37
N CYS A 60 -0.75 -17.27 -8.34
CA CYS A 60 -2.14 -17.24 -8.76
C CYS A 60 -2.42 -15.97 -9.57
N PRO A 61 -3.24 -16.04 -10.63
CA PRO A 61 -3.64 -14.85 -11.39
C PRO A 61 -4.35 -13.83 -10.50
N ASN A 62 -3.92 -12.56 -10.56
CA ASN A 62 -4.50 -11.48 -9.77
C ASN A 62 -6.02 -11.37 -9.91
N LYS A 63 -6.55 -11.60 -11.12
CA LYS A 63 -8.01 -11.54 -11.37
C LYS A 63 -8.77 -12.59 -10.55
N LEU A 64 -8.23 -13.80 -10.41
CA LEU A 64 -8.85 -14.86 -9.61
C LEU A 64 -8.80 -14.54 -8.12
N ILE A 65 -7.65 -14.07 -7.63
CA ILE A 65 -7.52 -13.67 -6.21
C ILE A 65 -8.45 -12.51 -5.90
N ASN A 66 -8.48 -11.47 -6.74
CA ASN A 66 -9.34 -10.32 -6.53
C ASN A 66 -10.82 -10.69 -6.58
N GLY A 67 -11.21 -11.56 -7.52
CA GLY A 67 -12.59 -12.08 -7.60
C GLY A 67 -12.99 -12.89 -6.37
N ALA A 68 -12.12 -13.80 -5.91
CA ALA A 68 -12.37 -14.58 -4.70
C ALA A 68 -12.37 -13.70 -3.43
N ALA A 69 -11.50 -12.71 -3.37
CA ALA A 69 -11.47 -11.73 -2.28
C ALA A 69 -12.75 -10.91 -2.22
N TRP A 70 -13.25 -10.47 -3.38
CA TRP A 70 -14.49 -9.70 -3.49
C TRP A 70 -15.73 -10.51 -3.11
N LEU A 71 -15.86 -11.73 -3.65
CA LEU A 71 -17.07 -12.55 -3.48
C LEU A 71 -17.09 -13.28 -2.13
N PHE A 72 -15.96 -13.80 -1.70
CA PHE A 72 -15.86 -14.73 -0.57
C PHE A 72 -15.01 -14.23 0.59
N ASP A 73 -14.38 -13.04 0.47
CA ASP A 73 -13.40 -12.53 1.44
C ASP A 73 -12.27 -13.57 1.70
N ARG A 74 -11.83 -14.22 0.61
CA ARG A 74 -10.81 -15.28 0.63
C ARG A 74 -9.91 -15.20 -0.61
N PRO A 75 -8.70 -15.79 -0.59
CA PRO A 75 -8.05 -16.44 0.56
C PRO A 75 -7.62 -15.43 1.64
N ARG A 76 -7.52 -15.86 2.89
CA ARG A 76 -6.99 -15.04 3.98
C ARG A 76 -5.48 -14.94 3.84
N LEU A 77 -4.98 -13.80 3.37
CA LEU A 77 -3.59 -13.63 2.95
C LEU A 77 -2.61 -13.79 4.12
N ASP A 78 -2.98 -13.31 5.30
CA ASP A 78 -2.21 -13.42 6.53
C ASP A 78 -2.02 -14.85 7.07
N LYS A 79 -2.68 -15.84 6.45
CA LYS A 79 -2.41 -17.26 6.73
C LYS A 79 -1.29 -17.86 5.90
N TYR A 80 -0.98 -17.23 4.75
CA TYR A 80 0.05 -17.76 3.83
C TYR A 80 1.44 -17.21 4.13
N CYS A 81 1.51 -16.10 4.84
CA CYS A 81 2.75 -15.46 5.21
C CYS A 81 2.64 -15.08 6.70
N PRO A 82 3.02 -15.96 7.63
CA PRO A 82 3.00 -15.66 9.05
C PRO A 82 4.00 -14.54 9.32
N ALA A 83 3.57 -13.56 10.10
CA ALA A 83 4.35 -12.39 10.50
C ALA A 83 3.84 -11.88 11.84
N ASP A 84 4.67 -11.15 12.57
CA ASP A 84 4.28 -10.49 13.81
C ASP A 84 3.41 -9.25 13.55
N VAL A 85 3.67 -8.57 12.43
CA VAL A 85 2.93 -7.38 11.99
C VAL A 85 2.77 -7.39 10.47
N TRP A 86 1.60 -7.00 9.97
CA TRP A 86 1.36 -6.75 8.56
C TRP A 86 1.38 -5.26 8.25
N LEU A 87 2.17 -4.86 7.25
CA LEU A 87 2.20 -3.53 6.69
C LEU A 87 1.53 -3.53 5.31
N LEU A 88 0.44 -2.79 5.17
CA LEU A 88 -0.26 -2.57 3.92
C LEU A 88 0.03 -1.14 3.44
N PRO A 89 0.96 -0.92 2.52
CA PRO A 89 1.32 0.42 2.04
C PRO A 89 0.23 1.05 1.15
N HIS A 90 -0.82 0.32 0.85
CA HIS A 90 -1.98 0.75 0.09
C HIS A 90 -3.13 -0.25 0.28
N PHE A 91 -4.38 0.24 0.29
CA PHE A 91 -5.55 -0.64 0.32
C PHE A 91 -5.82 -1.27 -1.05
N ASN A 92 -6.17 -2.54 -1.04
CA ASN A 92 -6.57 -3.31 -2.20
C ASN A 92 -7.47 -4.46 -1.74
N PHE A 93 -7.80 -5.40 -2.64
CA PHE A 93 -8.41 -6.67 -2.24
C PHE A 93 -7.48 -7.45 -1.33
N THR A 94 -7.63 -7.24 -0.02
CA THR A 94 -6.74 -7.80 1.00
C THR A 94 -7.57 -8.47 2.10
N PRO A 95 -8.06 -9.69 1.84
CA PRO A 95 -8.77 -10.45 2.87
C PRO A 95 -7.81 -10.85 4.00
N LEU A 96 -8.09 -10.38 5.21
CA LEU A 96 -7.32 -10.68 6.41
C LEU A 96 -8.18 -11.42 7.43
N THR A 97 -7.54 -12.19 8.31
CA THR A 97 -8.22 -12.79 9.47
C THR A 97 -8.53 -11.75 10.55
N GLY A 98 -7.72 -10.68 10.62
CA GLY A 98 -7.76 -9.70 11.71
C GLY A 98 -7.12 -10.21 13.01
N ARG A 99 -6.30 -11.26 12.94
CA ARG A 99 -5.60 -11.83 14.11
C ARG A 99 -4.17 -11.31 14.26
N ILE A 100 -3.58 -10.87 13.16
CA ILE A 100 -2.22 -10.33 13.13
C ILE A 100 -2.33 -8.81 13.14
N PRO A 101 -1.61 -8.11 14.02
CA PRO A 101 -1.55 -6.66 14.04
C PRO A 101 -1.25 -6.10 12.64
N THR A 102 -2.06 -5.16 12.18
CA THR A 102 -1.98 -4.68 10.81
C THR A 102 -1.99 -3.15 10.77
N VAL A 103 -1.03 -2.59 10.05
CA VAL A 103 -0.92 -1.16 9.74
C VAL A 103 -1.30 -0.94 8.27
N LEU A 104 -2.22 -0.01 8.02
CA LEU A 104 -2.67 0.34 6.67
C LEU A 104 -2.34 1.79 6.34
N THR A 105 -1.71 2.04 5.19
CA THR A 105 -1.55 3.40 4.67
C THR A 105 -2.71 3.77 3.76
N ILE A 106 -3.32 4.92 4.01
CA ILE A 106 -4.35 5.55 3.17
C ILE A 106 -3.76 6.81 2.54
N HIS A 107 -3.70 6.82 1.20
CA HIS A 107 -3.17 7.95 0.45
C HIS A 107 -4.20 9.06 0.26
N ASP A 108 -5.40 8.69 -0.18
CA ASP A 108 -6.52 9.63 -0.32
C ASP A 108 -7.87 8.89 -0.27
N LEU A 109 -8.93 9.66 -0.10
CA LEU A 109 -10.31 9.21 -0.16
C LEU A 109 -11.14 10.07 -1.13
N SER A 110 -10.48 10.63 -2.13
CA SER A 110 -11.12 11.49 -3.15
C SER A 110 -12.29 10.82 -3.85
N PHE A 111 -12.20 9.51 -4.07
CA PHE A 111 -13.29 8.70 -4.66
C PHE A 111 -14.55 8.63 -3.78
N LEU A 112 -14.44 8.88 -2.48
CA LEU A 112 -15.58 9.00 -1.55
C LEU A 112 -16.01 10.47 -1.41
N ARG A 113 -15.06 11.40 -1.37
CA ARG A 113 -15.31 12.82 -1.17
C ARG A 113 -15.94 13.48 -2.41
N GLN A 114 -15.49 13.10 -3.60
CA GLN A 114 -15.87 13.69 -4.89
C GLN A 114 -16.08 12.60 -5.94
N PRO A 115 -17.09 11.72 -5.76
CA PRO A 115 -17.32 10.58 -6.65
C PRO A 115 -17.64 10.99 -8.09
N GLU A 116 -18.13 12.20 -8.32
CA GLU A 116 -18.43 12.75 -9.64
C GLU A 116 -17.22 12.87 -10.55
N PHE A 117 -16.00 13.00 -10.01
CA PHE A 117 -14.76 13.05 -10.80
C PHE A 117 -14.29 11.66 -11.27
N PHE A 118 -14.96 10.62 -10.83
CA PHE A 118 -14.60 9.25 -11.20
C PHE A 118 -15.61 8.64 -12.14
N SER A 119 -15.12 7.98 -13.21
CA SER A 119 -15.98 7.21 -14.09
C SER A 119 -16.75 6.13 -13.31
N TRP A 120 -17.93 5.72 -13.81
CA TRP A 120 -18.76 4.70 -13.16
C TRP A 120 -18.00 3.38 -12.91
N ARG A 121 -17.09 2.99 -13.81
CA ARG A 121 -16.23 1.80 -13.67
C ARG A 121 -15.27 1.92 -12.48
N ARG A 122 -14.65 3.10 -12.30
CA ARG A 122 -13.77 3.37 -11.14
C ARG A 122 -14.56 3.41 -9.84
N ARG A 123 -15.73 4.03 -9.84
CA ARG A 123 -16.63 4.06 -8.67
C ARG A 123 -17.02 2.64 -8.25
N PHE A 124 -17.43 1.80 -9.21
CA PHE A 124 -17.76 0.39 -8.95
C PHE A 124 -16.54 -0.36 -8.40
N TRP A 125 -15.36 -0.16 -8.99
CA TRP A 125 -14.13 -0.78 -8.50
C TRP A 125 -13.79 -0.36 -7.07
N HIS A 126 -13.83 0.93 -6.73
CA HIS A 126 -13.61 1.41 -5.37
C HIS A 126 -14.64 0.85 -4.38
N ALA A 127 -15.91 0.80 -4.75
CA ALA A 127 -16.97 0.21 -3.92
C ALA A 127 -16.72 -1.29 -3.65
N SER A 128 -16.20 -2.02 -4.65
CA SER A 128 -15.90 -3.45 -4.53
C SER A 128 -14.71 -3.78 -3.61
N LEU A 129 -13.86 -2.80 -3.28
CA LEU A 129 -12.73 -2.98 -2.35
C LEU A 129 -13.15 -3.18 -0.90
N HIS A 130 -14.42 -2.88 -0.57
CA HIS A 130 -14.96 -3.00 0.79
C HIS A 130 -14.07 -2.32 1.86
N LEU A 131 -13.60 -1.09 1.58
CA LEU A 131 -12.69 -0.35 2.44
C LEU A 131 -13.15 -0.26 3.91
N PRO A 132 -14.43 0.00 4.24
CA PRO A 132 -14.89 -0.01 5.64
C PRO A 132 -14.63 -1.34 6.34
N ARG A 133 -14.80 -2.47 5.63
CA ARG A 133 -14.51 -3.79 6.19
C ARG A 133 -13.02 -3.99 6.47
N LEU A 134 -12.15 -3.51 5.58
CA LEU A 134 -10.70 -3.57 5.80
C LEU A 134 -10.30 -2.68 6.98
N ILE A 135 -10.80 -1.45 7.05
CA ILE A 135 -10.56 -0.51 8.15
C ILE A 135 -10.91 -1.13 9.51
N ASN A 136 -12.00 -1.89 9.60
CA ASN A 136 -12.39 -2.55 10.85
C ASN A 136 -11.45 -3.70 11.27
N LYS A 137 -10.66 -4.24 10.33
CA LYS A 137 -9.72 -5.36 10.59
C LYS A 137 -8.29 -4.91 10.88
N VAL A 138 -7.94 -3.67 10.54
CA VAL A 138 -6.59 -3.16 10.79
C VAL A 138 -6.53 -2.46 12.15
N ASP A 139 -5.36 -2.45 12.78
CA ASP A 139 -5.16 -1.89 14.12
C ASP A 139 -4.78 -0.41 14.07
N ARG A 140 -3.99 -0.02 13.07
CA ARG A 140 -3.52 1.35 12.90
C ARG A 140 -3.62 1.77 11.43
N ILE A 141 -3.87 3.05 11.23
CA ILE A 141 -3.93 3.68 9.91
C ILE A 141 -2.91 4.80 9.85
N VAL A 142 -2.09 4.78 8.82
CA VAL A 142 -1.23 5.90 8.44
C VAL A 142 -1.97 6.71 7.38
N ALA A 143 -2.29 7.96 7.69
CA ALA A 143 -2.78 8.94 6.73
C ALA A 143 -1.60 9.79 6.22
N ILE A 144 -1.50 9.99 4.91
CA ILE A 144 -0.38 10.77 4.35
C ILE A 144 -0.56 12.30 4.50
N SER A 145 -1.69 12.75 5.02
CA SER A 145 -1.98 14.17 5.25
C SER A 145 -3.08 14.36 6.29
N GLU A 146 -3.17 15.56 6.88
CA GLU A 146 -4.27 15.93 7.77
C GLU A 146 -5.62 15.92 7.04
N ASN A 147 -5.66 16.22 5.74
CA ASN A 147 -6.88 16.11 4.95
C ASN A 147 -7.35 14.66 4.86
N THR A 148 -6.44 13.71 4.57
CA THR A 148 -6.76 12.27 4.53
C THR A 148 -7.25 11.78 5.89
N LYS A 149 -6.64 12.24 7.00
CA LYS A 149 -7.10 11.95 8.36
C LYS A 149 -8.52 12.45 8.60
N ARG A 150 -8.82 13.70 8.21
CA ARG A 150 -10.16 14.28 8.34
C ARG A 150 -11.19 13.49 7.54
N ASP A 151 -10.87 13.13 6.29
CA ASP A 151 -11.74 12.31 5.45
C ASP A 151 -12.02 10.94 6.06
N LEU A 152 -11.02 10.28 6.67
CA LEU A 152 -11.19 9.02 7.39
C LEU A 152 -12.18 9.16 8.55
N MET A 153 -12.09 10.25 9.32
CA MET A 153 -12.98 10.51 10.45
C MET A 153 -14.39 10.86 9.98
N GLU A 154 -14.52 11.74 8.99
CA GLU A 154 -15.82 12.25 8.52
C GLU A 154 -16.59 11.25 7.67
N LEU A 155 -15.92 10.58 6.71
CA LEU A 155 -16.58 9.72 5.72
C LEU A 155 -16.73 8.27 6.19
N LEU A 156 -15.83 7.82 7.06
CA LEU A 156 -15.74 6.41 7.47
C LEU A 156 -15.82 6.22 8.99
N ALA A 157 -16.07 7.30 9.74
CA ALA A 157 -16.21 7.30 11.20
C ALA A 157 -15.03 6.61 11.93
N VAL A 158 -13.81 6.72 11.39
CA VAL A 158 -12.62 6.11 11.99
C VAL A 158 -12.21 6.90 13.23
N PRO A 159 -12.02 6.26 14.40
CA PRO A 159 -11.55 6.94 15.60
C PRO A 159 -10.18 7.59 15.39
N LYS A 160 -9.99 8.80 15.88
CA LYS A 160 -8.72 9.57 15.72
C LYS A 160 -7.50 8.84 16.28
N GLU A 161 -7.71 8.05 17.34
CA GLU A 161 -6.68 7.27 18.03
C GLU A 161 -6.12 6.13 17.16
N LYS A 162 -6.88 5.72 16.15
CA LYS A 162 -6.49 4.72 15.16
C LYS A 162 -5.64 5.30 14.04
N ILE A 163 -5.62 6.64 13.89
CA ILE A 163 -5.01 7.33 12.76
C ILE A 163 -3.76 8.10 13.20
N THR A 164 -2.64 7.83 12.55
CA THR A 164 -1.41 8.62 12.66
C THR A 164 -1.13 9.30 11.33
N VAL A 165 -0.83 10.60 11.34
CA VAL A 165 -0.41 11.31 10.13
C VAL A 165 1.09 11.19 9.96
N ILE A 166 1.51 10.66 8.82
CA ILE A 166 2.91 10.58 8.40
C ILE A 166 2.99 11.09 6.98
N TYR A 167 3.56 12.27 6.79
CA TYR A 167 3.70 12.88 5.47
C TYR A 167 4.66 12.10 4.60
N SER A 168 4.35 12.01 3.30
CA SER A 168 5.27 11.46 2.32
C SER A 168 6.46 12.39 2.15
N ALA A 169 7.67 11.84 2.28
CA ALA A 169 8.90 12.58 2.02
C ALA A 169 9.16 12.68 0.52
N ALA A 170 9.85 13.75 0.12
CA ALA A 170 10.39 13.86 -1.22
C ALA A 170 11.51 12.83 -1.43
N ASN A 171 11.71 12.41 -2.69
CA ASN A 171 12.86 11.57 -3.03
C ASN A 171 14.16 12.36 -2.76
N PRO A 172 15.15 11.79 -2.07
CA PRO A 172 16.47 12.43 -1.85
C PRO A 172 17.18 12.87 -3.13
N ASP A 173 16.85 12.24 -4.28
CA ASP A 173 17.39 12.62 -5.59
C ASP A 173 16.88 14.00 -6.07
N PHE A 174 15.77 14.49 -5.51
CA PHE A 174 15.26 15.84 -5.80
C PHE A 174 16.01 16.87 -4.97
N GLN A 175 17.10 17.36 -5.54
CA GLN A 175 17.89 18.43 -4.95
C GLN A 175 17.53 19.77 -5.62
N PRO A 176 17.56 20.89 -4.87
CA PRO A 176 17.44 22.20 -5.47
C PRO A 176 18.52 22.41 -6.55
N ILE A 177 18.12 22.80 -7.72
CA ILE A 177 19.02 23.13 -8.82
C ILE A 177 19.40 24.61 -8.70
N ALA A 178 20.69 24.94 -8.83
CA ALA A 178 21.12 26.33 -8.83
C ALA A 178 20.47 27.10 -9.99
N PRO A 179 20.06 28.36 -9.79
CA PRO A 179 19.45 29.16 -10.85
C PRO A 179 20.27 29.27 -12.12
N SER A 180 21.58 29.08 -12.02
CA SER A 180 22.54 29.10 -13.15
C SER A 180 22.74 27.73 -13.82
N ASP A 181 22.00 26.70 -13.42
CA ASP A 181 22.16 25.36 -13.98
C ASP A 181 21.66 25.34 -15.44
N PRO A 182 22.51 24.89 -16.39
CA PRO A 182 22.14 24.84 -17.80
C PRO A 182 20.96 23.92 -18.13
N ARG A 183 20.52 23.08 -17.19
CA ARG A 183 19.34 22.20 -17.32
C ARG A 183 18.02 22.94 -17.12
N LEU A 184 18.08 24.23 -16.71
CA LEU A 184 16.89 25.07 -16.50
C LEU A 184 16.49 25.87 -17.75
N VAL A 185 17.04 25.56 -18.94
CA VAL A 185 16.72 26.21 -20.22
C VAL A 185 15.60 25.48 -20.94
#